data_6343b6c76a8edb7e4c33d7e6e3ac54eb
#
_entry.id   6343b6c76a8edb7e4c33d7e6e3ac54eb
#
_cell.length_a   1.000
_cell.length_b   1.000
_cell.length_c   1.000
_cell.angle_alpha   90.00
_cell.angle_beta   90.00
_cell.angle_gamma   90.00
#
_symmetry.space_group_name_H-M   'P 1'
#
loop_
_entity.id
_entity.type
_entity.pdbx_description
1 polymer ?
#
loop_
_entity_poly.entity_id
_entity_poly.type
_entity_poly.pdbx_seq_one_letter_code
_entity_poly.pdbx_strand_id
1 'polypeptide(L)'
;MVHNICHFEIPADDVQRAKRFYQGLFDWKIESVPGEYNLITVGEPGPNGGMMKRMAPGQGITVYINVESVDDYSKKVQSLGGTVVMAKTPVPTMGYFAVFLDTEGNALALWEENPQAA
;
A
#
# COMPACT_ATOMS: atom_id res chain seq x y z
N MET A 1 -2.63 0.63 19.86
CA MET A 1 -2.21 1.16 18.54
C MET A 1 -3.42 1.56 17.72
N VAL A 2 -3.35 2.64 17.00
CA VAL A 2 -4.40 3.07 16.10
C VAL A 2 -4.25 2.33 14.77
N HIS A 3 -5.33 1.75 14.28
CA HIS A 3 -5.35 1.07 12.98
C HIS A 3 -5.70 2.09 11.88
N ASN A 4 -4.82 3.05 11.69
CA ASN A 4 -5.03 4.11 10.72
C ASN A 4 -4.58 3.68 9.33
N ILE A 5 -5.15 4.32 8.32
CA ILE A 5 -4.62 4.21 6.96
C ILE A 5 -3.29 4.96 6.94
N CYS A 6 -2.20 4.26 6.68
CA CYS A 6 -0.86 4.83 6.76
C CYS A 6 -0.17 4.98 5.40
N HIS A 7 -0.76 4.41 4.35
CA HIS A 7 -0.18 4.45 3.00
C HIS A 7 -1.27 4.10 2.00
N PHE A 8 -1.12 4.57 0.77
CA PHE A 8 -1.98 4.14 -0.33
C PHE A 8 -1.12 3.91 -1.57
N GLU A 9 -1.62 3.09 -2.50
CA GLU A 9 -0.93 2.85 -3.76
C GLU A 9 -1.89 2.99 -4.92
N ILE A 10 -1.45 3.76 -5.91
CA ILE A 10 -2.21 4.01 -7.14
C ILE A 10 -1.51 3.28 -8.29
N PRO A 11 -2.12 2.25 -8.87
CA PRO A 11 -1.56 1.59 -10.04
C PRO A 11 -1.85 2.42 -11.30
N ALA A 12 -0.95 2.38 -12.25
CA ALA A 12 -1.09 3.12 -13.50
C ALA A 12 -0.59 2.30 -14.68
N ASP A 13 -1.31 2.35 -15.79
CA ASP A 13 -0.85 1.70 -17.03
C ASP A 13 0.32 2.48 -17.65
N ASP A 14 0.30 3.79 -17.52
CA ASP A 14 1.36 4.69 -17.94
C ASP A 14 1.67 5.63 -16.78
N VAL A 15 2.72 5.31 -16.03
CA VAL A 15 3.09 6.04 -14.83
C VAL A 15 3.42 7.50 -15.12
N GLN A 16 4.12 7.79 -16.21
CA GLN A 16 4.49 9.17 -16.53
C GLN A 16 3.25 10.02 -16.87
N ARG A 17 2.28 9.43 -17.54
CA ARG A 17 1.02 10.10 -17.86
C ARG A 17 0.23 10.38 -16.58
N ALA A 18 0.13 9.39 -15.69
CA ALA A 18 -0.56 9.55 -14.43
C ALA A 18 0.11 10.59 -13.54
N LYS A 19 1.43 10.56 -13.48
CA LYS A 19 2.22 11.54 -12.72
C LYS A 19 1.91 12.96 -13.17
N ARG A 20 1.93 13.21 -14.47
CA ARG A 20 1.61 14.55 -15.01
C ARG A 20 0.19 14.98 -14.64
N PHE A 21 -0.75 14.04 -14.72
CA PHE A 21 -2.14 14.32 -14.38
C PHE A 21 -2.28 14.78 -12.93
N TYR A 22 -1.76 13.99 -11.99
CA TYR A 22 -1.90 14.30 -10.56
C TYR A 22 -1.12 15.54 -10.15
N GLN A 23 0.07 15.74 -10.70
CA GLN A 23 0.85 16.95 -10.39
C GLN A 23 0.25 18.20 -11.00
N GLY A 24 -0.54 18.07 -12.07
CA GLY A 24 -1.29 19.18 -12.61
C GLY A 24 -2.52 19.54 -11.81
N LEU A 25 -3.08 18.59 -11.05
CA LEU A 25 -4.28 18.81 -10.24
C LEU A 25 -3.96 19.25 -8.82
N PHE A 26 -2.94 18.65 -8.21
CA PHE A 26 -2.65 18.80 -6.79
C PHE A 26 -1.19 19.22 -6.59
N ASP A 27 -0.89 19.75 -5.41
CA ASP A 27 0.47 20.09 -5.04
C ASP A 27 1.26 18.84 -4.57
N TRP A 28 0.92 17.70 -5.09
CA TRP A 28 1.60 16.45 -4.76
C TRP A 28 3.00 16.42 -5.39
N LYS A 29 3.95 15.93 -4.61
CA LYS A 29 5.29 15.68 -5.10
C LYS A 29 5.43 14.20 -5.40
N ILE A 30 5.69 13.86 -6.66
CA ILE A 30 5.81 12.46 -7.08
C ILE A 30 7.22 12.23 -7.60
N GLU A 31 7.98 11.40 -6.88
CA GLU A 31 9.39 11.17 -7.14
C GLU A 31 9.68 9.70 -7.40
N SER A 32 10.46 9.44 -8.46
CA SER A 32 10.93 8.10 -8.77
C SER A 32 11.98 7.66 -7.75
N VAL A 33 11.87 6.40 -7.30
CA VAL A 33 12.85 5.77 -6.42
C VAL A 33 13.25 4.42 -7.02
N PRO A 34 14.34 3.78 -6.55
CA PRO A 34 14.74 2.48 -7.05
C PRO A 34 13.62 1.43 -6.95
N GLY A 35 13.56 0.50 -7.92
CA GLY A 35 12.53 -0.54 -7.92
C GLY A 35 11.29 -0.19 -8.71
N GLU A 36 11.37 0.78 -9.61
CA GLU A 36 10.24 1.19 -10.46
C GLU A 36 9.03 1.66 -9.64
N TYR A 37 9.28 2.30 -8.54
CA TYR A 37 8.27 2.83 -7.64
C TYR A 37 8.38 4.34 -7.59
N ASN A 38 7.26 5.01 -7.38
CA ASN A 38 7.22 6.47 -7.27
C ASN A 38 6.58 6.84 -5.94
N LEU A 39 7.26 7.64 -5.13
CA LEU A 39 6.72 8.12 -3.86
C LEU A 39 5.84 9.32 -4.11
N ILE A 40 4.66 9.31 -3.50
CA ILE A 40 3.72 10.44 -3.54
C ILE A 40 3.73 11.10 -2.18
N THR A 41 4.20 12.35 -2.14
CA THR A 41 4.19 13.15 -0.92
C THR A 41 3.02 14.13 -1.03
N VAL A 42 2.02 13.95 -0.16
CA VAL A 42 0.84 14.82 -0.16
C VAL A 42 0.99 15.96 0.86
N GLY A 43 1.86 15.78 1.85
CA GLY A 43 2.04 16.75 2.94
C GLY A 43 1.21 16.40 4.17
N GLU A 44 1.44 17.13 5.25
CA GLU A 44 0.69 16.90 6.49
C GLU A 44 -0.78 17.27 6.32
N PRO A 45 -1.71 16.49 6.88
CA PRO A 45 -1.46 15.35 7.79
C PRO A 45 -1.24 14.00 7.11
N GLY A 46 -1.11 13.96 5.81
CA GLY A 46 -0.95 12.72 5.07
C GLY A 46 -2.25 11.96 4.91
N PRO A 47 -2.18 10.63 4.62
CA PRO A 47 -0.98 9.84 4.43
C PRO A 47 -0.30 10.10 3.10
N ASN A 48 0.97 9.75 3.01
CA ASN A 48 1.69 9.71 1.75
C ASN A 48 1.45 8.35 1.09
N GLY A 49 1.82 8.23 -0.16
CA GLY A 49 1.54 7.00 -0.89
C GLY A 49 2.59 6.67 -1.93
N GLY A 50 2.19 5.80 -2.84
CA GLY A 50 3.05 5.38 -3.93
C GLY A 50 2.26 5.18 -5.21
N MET A 51 2.99 5.15 -6.31
CA MET A 51 2.45 4.88 -7.64
C MET A 51 3.37 3.90 -8.32
N MET A 52 2.80 2.89 -8.95
CA MET A 52 3.57 1.91 -9.69
C MET A 52 2.77 1.44 -10.89
N LYS A 53 3.47 0.76 -11.80
CA LYS A 53 2.80 0.18 -12.95
C LYS A 53 1.78 -0.87 -12.50
N ARG A 54 0.62 -0.87 -13.15
CA ARG A 54 -0.43 -1.86 -12.89
C ARG A 54 0.13 -3.27 -13.15
N MET A 55 -0.08 -4.15 -12.19
CA MET A 55 0.49 -5.50 -12.23
C MET A 55 -0.49 -6.53 -12.79
N ALA A 56 -1.78 -6.24 -12.74
CA ALA A 56 -2.82 -7.15 -13.22
C ALA A 56 -4.01 -6.36 -13.71
N PRO A 57 -4.74 -6.87 -14.73
CA PRO A 57 -5.96 -6.21 -15.18
C PRO A 57 -6.94 -6.04 -14.02
N GLY A 58 -7.55 -4.86 -13.92
CA GLY A 58 -8.52 -4.58 -12.88
C GLY A 58 -7.94 -4.25 -11.51
N GLN A 59 -6.62 -4.23 -11.36
CA GLN A 59 -6.01 -3.82 -10.09
C GLN A 59 -6.42 -2.39 -9.77
N GLY A 60 -6.98 -2.18 -8.57
CA GLY A 60 -7.40 -0.87 -8.09
C GLY A 60 -6.42 -0.26 -7.10
N ILE A 61 -6.83 0.86 -6.54
CA ILE A 61 -6.07 1.53 -5.48
C ILE A 61 -6.10 0.67 -4.23
N THR A 62 -4.95 0.51 -3.58
CA THR A 62 -4.83 -0.25 -2.32
C THR A 62 -4.51 0.71 -1.19
N VAL A 63 -5.20 0.57 -0.06
CA VAL A 63 -4.86 1.28 1.17
C VAL A 63 -4.22 0.32 2.15
N TYR A 64 -3.27 0.83 2.94
CA TYR A 64 -2.52 0.06 3.93
C TYR A 64 -2.96 0.47 5.32
N ILE A 65 -3.25 -0.51 6.15
CA ILE A 65 -3.71 -0.32 7.54
C ILE A 65 -2.58 -0.68 8.49
N ASN A 66 -2.28 0.22 9.41
CA ASN A 66 -1.23 0.04 10.41
C ASN A 66 -1.67 -0.99 11.46
N VAL A 67 -0.86 -2.03 11.68
CA VAL A 67 -1.13 -3.07 12.68
C VAL A 67 0.14 -3.40 13.45
N GLU A 68 -0.01 -3.98 14.64
CA GLU A 68 1.14 -4.38 15.47
C GLU A 68 1.85 -5.59 14.89
N SER A 69 1.11 -6.51 14.28
CA SER A 69 1.65 -7.77 13.79
C SER A 69 0.89 -8.22 12.54
N VAL A 70 1.59 -8.25 11.42
CA VAL A 70 1.01 -8.75 10.18
C VAL A 70 0.62 -10.23 10.32
N ASP A 71 1.43 -11.02 11.03
CA ASP A 71 1.11 -12.43 11.26
C ASP A 71 -0.21 -12.61 12.00
N ASP A 72 -0.38 -11.90 13.12
CA ASP A 72 -1.59 -12.01 13.94
C ASP A 72 -2.82 -11.52 13.18
N TYR A 73 -2.70 -10.42 12.47
CA TYR A 73 -3.84 -9.86 11.74
C TYR A 73 -4.18 -10.64 10.49
N SER A 74 -3.19 -11.28 9.84
CA SER A 74 -3.46 -12.21 8.74
C SER A 74 -4.33 -13.37 9.21
N LYS A 75 -4.07 -13.91 10.40
CA LYS A 75 -4.90 -14.97 10.99
C LYS A 75 -6.31 -14.46 11.29
N LYS A 76 -6.42 -13.25 11.82
CA LYS A 76 -7.73 -12.64 12.09
C LYS A 76 -8.54 -12.42 10.81
N VAL A 77 -7.89 -11.98 9.73
CA VAL A 77 -8.55 -11.82 8.44
C VAL A 77 -9.24 -13.12 8.04
N GLN A 78 -8.52 -14.22 8.10
CA GLN A 78 -9.06 -15.52 7.69
C GLN A 78 -10.16 -16.01 8.64
N SER A 79 -10.00 -15.80 9.94
CA SER A 79 -11.02 -16.21 10.92
C SER A 79 -12.31 -15.41 10.79
N LEU A 80 -12.25 -14.21 10.22
CA LEU A 80 -13.42 -13.34 10.06
C LEU A 80 -14.02 -13.38 8.65
N GLY A 81 -13.55 -14.28 7.81
CA GLY A 81 -14.15 -14.51 6.49
C GLY A 81 -13.43 -13.84 5.33
N GLY A 82 -12.32 -13.17 5.56
CA GLY A 82 -11.49 -12.62 4.50
C GLY A 82 -10.49 -13.64 3.98
N THR A 83 -9.70 -13.25 3.00
CA THR A 83 -8.71 -14.13 2.36
C THR A 83 -7.38 -13.40 2.24
N VAL A 84 -6.31 -14.00 2.75
CA VAL A 84 -4.96 -13.46 2.52
C VAL A 84 -4.51 -13.90 1.13
N VAL A 85 -4.26 -12.94 0.25
CA VAL A 85 -3.86 -13.22 -1.13
C VAL A 85 -2.36 -13.02 -1.35
N MET A 86 -1.69 -12.28 -0.48
CA MET A 86 -0.24 -12.17 -0.47
C MET A 86 0.21 -12.23 0.98
N ALA A 87 0.96 -13.27 1.32
CA ALA A 87 1.43 -13.49 2.68
C ALA A 87 2.47 -12.45 3.10
N LYS A 88 2.78 -12.41 4.40
CA LYS A 88 3.78 -11.50 4.96
C LYS A 88 5.02 -11.39 4.09
N THR A 89 5.31 -10.18 3.66
CA THR A 89 6.40 -9.87 2.75
C THR A 89 7.23 -8.72 3.33
N PRO A 90 8.57 -8.84 3.38
CA PRO A 90 9.38 -7.75 3.92
C PRO A 90 9.57 -6.63 2.92
N VAL A 91 9.59 -5.40 3.44
CA VAL A 91 10.18 -4.25 2.79
C VAL A 91 11.42 -3.95 3.63
N PRO A 92 12.61 -4.32 3.19
CA PRO A 92 13.81 -4.29 4.05
C PRO A 92 14.01 -2.95 4.72
N THR A 93 14.36 -2.99 6.00
CA THR A 93 14.60 -1.85 6.88
C THR A 93 13.38 -0.98 7.17
N MET A 94 12.20 -1.31 6.62
CA MET A 94 10.98 -0.53 6.80
C MET A 94 9.89 -1.28 7.53
N GLY A 95 9.56 -2.48 7.08
CA GLY A 95 8.48 -3.23 7.70
C GLY A 95 8.04 -4.44 6.91
N TYR A 96 6.85 -4.93 7.26
CA TYR A 96 6.23 -6.08 6.57
C TYR A 96 4.83 -5.71 6.12
N PHE A 97 4.41 -6.29 5.02
CA PHE A 97 3.03 -6.13 4.58
C PHE A 97 2.44 -7.48 4.17
N ALA A 98 1.13 -7.52 4.14
CA ALA A 98 0.36 -8.61 3.56
C ALA A 98 -0.86 -8.02 2.87
N VAL A 99 -1.32 -8.65 1.81
CA VAL A 99 -2.51 -8.20 1.09
C VAL A 99 -3.63 -9.18 1.33
N PHE A 100 -4.82 -8.67 1.58
CA PHE A 100 -5.99 -9.50 1.83
C PHE A 100 -7.20 -8.96 1.09
N LEU A 101 -8.17 -9.86 0.87
CA LEU A 101 -9.49 -9.48 0.40
C LEU A 101 -10.43 -9.47 1.60
N ASP A 102 -11.25 -8.44 1.71
CA ASP A 102 -12.30 -8.40 2.72
C ASP A 102 -13.47 -9.28 2.28
N THR A 103 -14.56 -9.29 3.05
CA THR A 103 -15.73 -10.13 2.75
C THR A 103 -16.46 -9.68 1.50
N GLU A 104 -16.18 -8.49 1.00
CA GLU A 104 -16.84 -7.89 -0.16
C GLU A 104 -15.95 -7.89 -1.40
N GLY A 105 -14.78 -8.53 -1.33
CA GLY A 105 -13.86 -8.64 -2.47
C GLY A 105 -12.94 -7.46 -2.66
N ASN A 106 -12.87 -6.54 -1.70
CA ASN A 106 -11.94 -5.40 -1.79
C ASN A 106 -10.56 -5.81 -1.31
N ALA A 107 -9.52 -5.37 -2.02
CA ALA A 107 -8.14 -5.63 -1.64
C ALA A 107 -7.61 -4.49 -0.79
N LEU A 108 -7.14 -4.83 0.41
CA LEU A 108 -6.44 -3.91 1.30
C LEU A 108 -5.14 -4.57 1.74
N ALA A 109 -4.29 -3.80 2.40
CA ALA A 109 -3.03 -4.34 2.91
C ALA A 109 -2.88 -4.04 4.39
N LEU A 110 -2.20 -4.95 5.09
CA LEU A 110 -1.75 -4.78 6.46
C LEU A 110 -0.31 -4.28 6.42
N TRP A 111 0.04 -3.38 7.31
CA TRP A 111 1.40 -2.87 7.42
C TRP A 111 1.88 -2.94 8.87
N GLU A 112 3.05 -3.55 9.06
CA GLU A 112 3.74 -3.61 10.35
C GLU A 112 5.06 -2.88 10.20
N GLU A 113 5.21 -1.75 10.87
CA GLU A 113 6.47 -1.01 10.85
C GLU A 113 7.52 -1.76 11.65
N ASN A 114 8.67 -2.01 11.04
CA ASN A 114 9.77 -2.71 11.70
C ASN A 114 11.09 -2.40 10.99
N PRO A 115 12.00 -1.63 11.63
CA PRO A 115 13.28 -1.30 11.01
C PRO A 115 14.21 -2.49 10.86
N GLN A 116 13.87 -3.63 11.49
CA GLN A 116 14.65 -4.87 11.40
C GLN A 116 14.13 -5.80 10.30
N ALA A 117 13.14 -5.38 9.51
CA ALA A 117 12.60 -6.22 8.43
C ALA A 117 13.68 -6.58 7.42
N ALA A 118 13.67 -7.85 7.02
CA ALA A 118 14.68 -8.38 6.09
C ALA A 118 14.08 -9.46 5.20
#